data_9e1dc01d9a66503de016cd9f774bba86
#
_entry.id   9e1dc01d9a66503de016cd9f774bba86
#
_cell.length_a   1.000
_cell.length_b   1.000
_cell.length_c   1.000
_cell.angle_alpha   90.00
_cell.angle_beta   90.00
_cell.angle_gamma   90.00
#
_symmetry.space_group_name_H-M   'P 1'
#
loop_
_entity.id
_entity.type
_entity.pdbx_description
1 polymer ?
#
loop_
_entity_poly.entity_id
_entity_poly.type
_entity_poly.pdbx_seq_one_letter_code
_entity_poly.pdbx_strand_id
1 'polypeptide(L)'
;MSIQPPRYPEDHWLRSYDSEKALGFYLEQQSKAYSRVKNDFVTELLGDLKGKRVIDYGCGAGFFCVHAAKAGAVEVVGVDVEDSVLSTARYFAEREGVSRQCVFIRSLGFPSFAFKRGFDVILMKDVIEHASDDHILLEAASRILTPGGILVISTQNSLSINYVIQGTYHRVLRGDKKWFGWDETHLRFYTPVGLAKKLKKVGLECEAWRSVYLVPYKIPRIGTSDKKFYRLDALSWIDRTLGSVFPYNRLGWNVIVRARASRLVKTKIRFGPILEPGFPAAPVSINRESLLFPKKSTS
;
A
#
# COMPACT_ATOMS: atom_id res chain seq x y z
N MET A 1 -5.44 14.17 -21.05
CA MET A 1 -4.75 13.43 -19.94
C MET A 1 -5.01 14.21 -18.67
N SER A 2 -5.82 13.72 -17.76
CA SER A 2 -5.90 14.29 -16.41
C SER A 2 -4.70 13.76 -15.62
N ILE A 3 -3.68 14.59 -15.45
CA ILE A 3 -2.60 14.33 -14.50
C ILE A 3 -3.30 14.28 -13.14
N GLN A 4 -3.31 13.11 -12.48
CA GLN A 4 -3.78 13.06 -11.11
C GLN A 4 -2.93 14.01 -10.27
N PRO A 5 -3.54 14.80 -9.37
CA PRO A 5 -2.77 15.67 -8.49
C PRO A 5 -1.76 14.83 -7.69
N PRO A 6 -0.60 15.41 -7.36
CA PRO A 6 0.38 14.72 -6.52
C PRO A 6 -0.27 14.21 -5.24
N ARG A 7 0.09 12.99 -4.82
CA ARG A 7 -0.45 12.33 -3.61
C ARG A 7 -0.23 13.17 -2.35
N TYR A 8 0.84 13.94 -2.31
CA TYR A 8 1.20 14.79 -1.18
C TYR A 8 1.14 16.27 -1.55
N PRO A 9 0.68 17.16 -0.63
CA PRO A 9 0.80 18.61 -0.79
C PRO A 9 2.25 19.04 -1.07
N GLU A 10 2.44 20.18 -1.69
CA GLU A 10 3.78 20.67 -2.07
C GLU A 10 4.72 20.87 -0.89
N ASP A 11 4.20 21.25 0.26
CA ASP A 11 4.93 21.43 1.52
C ASP A 11 5.10 20.12 2.33
N HIS A 12 4.58 19.01 1.82
CA HIS A 12 4.69 17.74 2.53
C HIS A 12 6.14 17.24 2.54
N TRP A 13 6.63 16.80 3.69
CA TRP A 13 8.00 16.36 3.91
C TRP A 13 8.44 15.19 2.99
N LEU A 14 7.53 14.32 2.54
CA LEU A 14 7.82 13.28 1.55
C LEU A 14 8.12 13.83 0.15
N ARG A 15 7.80 15.09 -0.12
CA ARG A 15 8.21 15.79 -1.35
C ARG A 15 9.53 16.55 -1.20
N SER A 16 10.15 16.49 -0.01
CA SER A 16 11.48 17.07 0.21
C SER A 16 12.53 16.32 -0.59
N TYR A 17 13.44 17.07 -1.21
CA TYR A 17 14.64 16.52 -1.85
C TYR A 17 15.71 16.08 -0.84
N ASP A 18 15.56 16.43 0.44
CA ASP A 18 16.36 15.90 1.54
C ASP A 18 15.85 14.53 1.95
N SER A 19 16.38 13.49 1.34
CA SER A 19 15.96 12.11 1.57
C SER A 19 16.24 11.61 2.98
N GLU A 20 17.28 12.11 3.64
CA GLU A 20 17.58 11.73 5.04
C GLU A 20 16.51 12.26 6.00
N LYS A 21 16.20 13.55 5.88
CA LYS A 21 15.16 14.21 6.67
C LYS A 21 13.78 13.60 6.40
N ALA A 22 13.44 13.40 5.12
CA ALA A 22 12.19 12.77 4.71
C ALA A 22 12.06 11.36 5.29
N LEU A 23 13.13 10.57 5.24
CA LEU A 23 13.16 9.24 5.83
C LEU A 23 13.00 9.27 7.35
N GLY A 24 13.65 10.21 8.04
CA GLY A 24 13.50 10.37 9.50
C GLY A 24 12.04 10.57 9.90
N PHE A 25 11.35 11.52 9.27
CA PHE A 25 9.92 11.76 9.49
C PHE A 25 9.06 10.54 9.12
N TYR A 26 9.37 9.88 8.01
CA TYR A 26 8.63 8.70 7.59
C TYR A 26 8.74 7.56 8.60
N LEU A 27 9.93 7.25 9.08
CA LEU A 27 10.15 6.21 10.08
C LEU A 27 9.49 6.55 11.43
N GLU A 28 9.50 7.82 11.82
CA GLU A 28 8.74 8.26 12.99
C GLU A 28 7.23 7.96 12.84
N GLN A 29 6.64 8.21 11.66
CA GLN A 29 5.24 7.86 11.42
C GLN A 29 5.01 6.35 11.48
N GLN A 30 5.96 5.54 10.97
CA GLN A 30 5.86 4.08 11.05
C GLN A 30 6.00 3.56 12.49
N SER A 31 6.68 4.29 13.39
CA SER A 31 6.85 3.92 14.80
C SER A 31 5.60 4.14 15.67
N LYS A 32 4.61 4.90 15.21
CA LYS A 32 3.37 5.14 15.97
C LYS A 32 2.56 3.86 16.15
N ALA A 33 1.87 3.72 17.28
CA ALA A 33 1.17 2.49 17.68
C ALA A 33 0.29 1.92 16.57
N TYR A 34 -0.54 2.76 15.95
CA TYR A 34 -1.39 2.36 14.81
C TYR A 34 -0.59 1.79 13.64
N SER A 35 0.46 2.51 13.21
CA SER A 35 1.29 2.08 12.07
C SER A 35 2.04 0.80 12.39
N ARG A 36 2.57 0.66 13.62
CA ARG A 36 3.28 -0.56 14.07
C ARG A 36 2.38 -1.78 13.99
N VAL A 37 1.19 -1.73 14.63
CA VAL A 37 0.27 -2.87 14.60
C VAL A 37 -0.14 -3.23 13.18
N LYS A 38 -0.42 -2.21 12.36
CA LYS A 38 -0.77 -2.41 10.95
C LYS A 38 0.37 -3.06 10.17
N ASN A 39 1.60 -2.57 10.36
CA ASN A 39 2.77 -3.11 9.70
C ASN A 39 3.10 -4.54 10.18
N ASP A 40 2.92 -4.83 11.48
CA ASP A 40 3.09 -6.18 12.02
C ASP A 40 2.11 -7.17 11.33
N PHE A 41 0.84 -6.78 11.19
CA PHE A 41 -0.14 -7.63 10.50
C PHE A 41 0.11 -7.74 8.99
N VAL A 42 0.57 -6.68 8.34
CA VAL A 42 0.99 -6.78 6.92
C VAL A 42 2.15 -7.75 6.80
N THR A 43 3.18 -7.62 7.64
CA THR A 43 4.33 -8.53 7.67
C THR A 43 3.91 -9.98 7.90
N GLU A 44 3.03 -10.23 8.87
CA GLU A 44 2.48 -11.55 9.13
C GLU A 44 1.79 -12.14 7.89
N LEU A 45 0.97 -11.34 7.21
CA LEU A 45 0.23 -11.80 6.04
C LEU A 45 1.11 -11.95 4.78
N LEU A 46 2.22 -11.24 4.68
CA LEU A 46 3.22 -11.46 3.63
C LEU A 46 3.86 -12.86 3.77
N GLY A 47 4.06 -13.34 5.01
CA GLY A 47 4.63 -14.65 5.29
C GLY A 47 6.12 -14.74 4.99
N ASP A 48 6.59 -15.94 4.63
CA ASP A 48 8.00 -16.16 4.29
C ASP A 48 8.34 -15.57 2.92
N LEU A 49 9.29 -14.64 2.91
CA LEU A 49 9.76 -13.91 1.72
C LEU A 49 11.10 -14.44 1.19
N LYS A 50 11.73 -15.41 1.87
CA LYS A 50 13.03 -15.96 1.45
C LYS A 50 12.93 -16.55 0.05
N GLY A 51 13.80 -16.11 -0.84
CA GLY A 51 13.85 -16.55 -2.22
C GLY A 51 12.68 -16.07 -3.10
N LYS A 52 11.81 -15.17 -2.59
CA LYS A 52 10.64 -14.68 -3.31
C LYS A 52 10.95 -13.43 -4.14
N ARG A 53 10.15 -13.24 -5.17
CA ARG A 53 10.08 -12.02 -5.97
C ARG A 53 8.88 -11.22 -5.51
N VAL A 54 9.12 -10.02 -5.02
CA VAL A 54 8.13 -9.18 -4.35
C VAL A 54 7.93 -7.89 -5.14
N ILE A 55 6.69 -7.45 -5.29
CA ILE A 55 6.37 -6.11 -5.74
C ILE A 55 5.53 -5.38 -4.68
N ASP A 56 5.99 -4.19 -4.28
CA ASP A 56 5.28 -3.28 -3.39
C ASP A 56 4.73 -2.13 -4.25
N TYR A 57 3.43 -2.18 -4.54
CA TYR A 57 2.76 -1.19 -5.37
C TYR A 57 2.18 -0.09 -4.50
N GLY A 58 2.63 1.14 -4.70
CA GLY A 58 2.45 2.27 -3.79
C GLY A 58 3.44 2.20 -2.62
N CYS A 59 4.71 1.92 -2.92
CA CYS A 59 5.73 1.59 -1.92
C CYS A 59 6.09 2.75 -0.97
N GLY A 60 5.70 3.98 -1.30
CA GLY A 60 6.09 5.14 -0.53
C GLY A 60 7.61 5.22 -0.39
N ALA A 61 8.10 5.57 0.81
CA ALA A 61 9.53 5.62 1.10
C ALA A 61 10.19 4.24 1.32
N GLY A 62 9.58 3.15 0.85
CA GLY A 62 10.23 1.84 0.70
C GLY A 62 10.28 0.97 1.95
N PHE A 63 9.44 1.21 2.98
CA PHE A 63 9.47 0.45 4.22
C PHE A 63 9.34 -1.07 3.99
N PHE A 64 8.36 -1.51 3.23
CA PHE A 64 8.16 -2.92 2.95
C PHE A 64 9.12 -3.46 1.89
N CYS A 65 9.64 -2.61 1.00
CA CYS A 65 10.72 -3.02 0.09
C CYS A 65 11.98 -3.41 0.87
N VAL A 66 12.41 -2.56 1.80
CA VAL A 66 13.57 -2.84 2.68
C VAL A 66 13.29 -4.04 3.58
N HIS A 67 12.08 -4.13 4.16
CA HIS A 67 11.68 -5.28 4.96
C HIS A 67 11.76 -6.58 4.14
N ALA A 68 11.22 -6.62 2.93
CA ALA A 68 11.22 -7.80 2.08
C ALA A 68 12.64 -8.24 1.68
N ALA A 69 13.50 -7.28 1.32
CA ALA A 69 14.89 -7.56 1.00
C ALA A 69 15.66 -8.13 2.19
N LYS A 70 15.48 -7.55 3.40
CA LYS A 70 16.07 -8.08 4.65
C LYS A 70 15.54 -9.46 5.04
N ALA A 71 14.29 -9.76 4.70
CA ALA A 71 13.68 -11.08 4.88
C ALA A 71 14.13 -12.11 3.84
N GLY A 72 15.09 -11.77 2.97
CA GLY A 72 15.70 -12.67 2.01
C GLY A 72 14.99 -12.79 0.67
N ALA A 73 14.13 -11.82 0.31
CA ALA A 73 13.60 -11.73 -1.05
C ALA A 73 14.76 -11.55 -2.06
N VAL A 74 14.70 -12.26 -3.18
CA VAL A 74 15.75 -12.22 -4.21
C VAL A 74 15.60 -11.02 -5.14
N GLU A 75 14.39 -10.51 -5.28
CA GLU A 75 14.08 -9.33 -6.07
C GLU A 75 12.89 -8.59 -5.44
N VAL A 76 13.05 -7.31 -5.23
CA VAL A 76 11.99 -6.43 -4.70
C VAL A 76 11.82 -5.26 -5.65
N VAL A 77 10.60 -5.04 -6.12
CA VAL A 77 10.25 -3.90 -6.96
C VAL A 77 9.31 -2.98 -6.20
N GLY A 78 9.76 -1.79 -5.88
CA GLY A 78 8.93 -0.72 -5.35
C GLY A 78 8.38 0.13 -6.50
N VAL A 79 7.07 0.33 -6.53
CA VAL A 79 6.41 1.19 -7.52
C VAL A 79 5.67 2.30 -6.80
N ASP A 80 5.88 3.54 -7.21
CA ASP A 80 5.12 4.70 -6.73
C ASP A 80 4.98 5.74 -7.85
N VAL A 81 4.11 6.72 -7.65
CA VAL A 81 3.86 7.80 -8.62
C VAL A 81 4.74 9.03 -8.38
N GLU A 82 5.35 9.14 -7.20
CA GLU A 82 6.09 10.32 -6.74
C GLU A 82 7.61 10.07 -6.76
N ASP A 83 8.36 10.83 -7.57
CA ASP A 83 9.82 10.68 -7.65
C ASP A 83 10.56 11.03 -6.35
N SER A 84 10.09 12.04 -5.62
CA SER A 84 10.67 12.42 -4.34
C SER A 84 10.59 11.30 -3.31
N VAL A 85 9.45 10.60 -3.27
CA VAL A 85 9.23 9.45 -2.40
C VAL A 85 10.14 8.30 -2.78
N LEU A 86 10.27 8.03 -4.09
CA LEU A 86 11.18 6.99 -4.60
C LEU A 86 12.65 7.32 -4.36
N SER A 87 13.03 8.60 -4.36
CA SER A 87 14.39 9.01 -3.97
C SER A 87 14.68 8.67 -2.52
N THR A 88 13.72 8.93 -1.63
CA THR A 88 13.81 8.53 -0.22
C THR A 88 13.88 7.01 -0.07
N ALA A 89 13.11 6.25 -0.86
CA ALA A 89 13.13 4.79 -0.83
C ALA A 89 14.48 4.21 -1.28
N ARG A 90 15.12 4.81 -2.32
CA ARG A 90 16.47 4.42 -2.74
C ARG A 90 17.50 4.71 -1.65
N TYR A 91 17.46 5.90 -1.06
CA TYR A 91 18.32 6.26 0.05
C TYR A 91 18.14 5.29 1.24
N PHE A 92 16.90 4.93 1.56
CA PHE A 92 16.62 3.96 2.62
C PHE A 92 17.21 2.57 2.32
N ALA A 93 17.00 2.05 1.11
CA ALA A 93 17.55 0.76 0.70
C ALA A 93 19.09 0.75 0.70
N GLU A 94 19.72 1.85 0.32
CA GLU A 94 21.18 2.02 0.37
C GLU A 94 21.69 2.03 1.82
N ARG A 95 21.10 2.84 2.68
CA ARG A 95 21.43 2.93 4.10
C ARG A 95 21.31 1.58 4.82
N GLU A 96 20.31 0.78 4.45
CA GLU A 96 20.07 -0.53 5.04
C GLU A 96 20.86 -1.67 4.36
N GLY A 97 21.68 -1.37 3.35
CA GLY A 97 22.55 -2.32 2.66
C GLY A 97 21.83 -3.30 1.73
N VAL A 98 20.61 -2.98 1.28
CA VAL A 98 19.77 -3.87 0.45
C VAL A 98 19.48 -3.31 -0.95
N SER A 99 20.20 -2.27 -1.38
CA SER A 99 19.99 -1.61 -2.67
C SER A 99 20.13 -2.54 -3.88
N ARG A 100 20.94 -3.60 -3.76
CA ARG A 100 21.13 -4.59 -4.85
C ARG A 100 19.88 -5.43 -5.15
N GLN A 101 19.04 -5.67 -4.14
CA GLN A 101 17.81 -6.44 -4.26
C GLN A 101 16.62 -5.56 -4.62
N CYS A 102 16.70 -4.24 -4.40
CA CYS A 102 15.59 -3.30 -4.55
C CYS A 102 15.71 -2.50 -5.85
N VAL A 103 14.63 -2.46 -6.63
CA VAL A 103 14.46 -1.59 -7.79
C VAL A 103 13.25 -0.69 -7.56
N PHE A 104 13.40 0.62 -7.76
CA PHE A 104 12.32 1.59 -7.55
C PHE A 104 11.95 2.26 -8.86
N ILE A 105 10.65 2.18 -9.20
CA ILE A 105 10.12 2.58 -10.51
C ILE A 105 8.97 3.55 -10.32
N ARG A 106 9.04 4.68 -11.00
CA ARG A 106 7.90 5.58 -11.12
C ARG A 106 6.91 5.05 -12.15
N SER A 107 5.68 4.73 -11.73
CA SER A 107 4.64 4.27 -12.64
C SER A 107 3.26 4.46 -12.03
N LEU A 108 2.26 4.72 -12.87
CA LEU A 108 0.83 4.71 -12.50
C LEU A 108 0.20 3.31 -12.56
N GLY A 109 0.94 2.31 -13.05
CA GLY A 109 0.51 0.92 -13.16
C GLY A 109 1.65 -0.03 -12.90
N PHE A 110 1.41 -1.33 -13.06
CA PHE A 110 2.49 -2.32 -12.96
C PHE A 110 3.44 -2.19 -14.14
N PRO A 111 4.77 -2.27 -13.90
CA PRO A 111 5.76 -2.23 -14.97
C PRO A 111 5.55 -3.38 -15.97
N SER A 112 5.78 -3.12 -17.25
CA SER A 112 5.53 -4.10 -18.32
C SER A 112 6.29 -5.43 -18.15
N PHE A 113 7.50 -5.41 -17.60
CA PHE A 113 8.26 -6.63 -17.32
C PHE A 113 7.62 -7.52 -16.25
N ALA A 114 6.81 -6.96 -15.35
CA ALA A 114 6.11 -7.74 -14.32
C ALA A 114 5.17 -8.77 -14.94
N PHE A 115 4.54 -8.43 -16.07
CA PHE A 115 3.64 -9.36 -16.79
C PHE A 115 4.38 -10.53 -17.46
N LYS A 116 5.66 -10.35 -17.76
CA LYS A 116 6.49 -11.40 -18.39
C LYS A 116 7.13 -12.34 -17.38
N ARG A 117 7.55 -11.80 -16.23
CA ARG A 117 8.36 -12.53 -15.25
C ARG A 117 7.55 -13.14 -14.11
N GLY A 118 6.41 -12.55 -13.77
CA GLY A 118 5.58 -12.91 -12.62
C GLY A 118 6.23 -12.54 -11.26
N PHE A 119 5.43 -12.48 -10.21
CA PHE A 119 5.85 -12.22 -8.83
C PHE A 119 5.18 -13.19 -7.87
N ASP A 120 5.90 -13.60 -6.82
CA ASP A 120 5.36 -14.51 -5.80
C ASP A 120 4.49 -13.77 -4.80
N VAL A 121 4.80 -12.50 -4.55
CA VAL A 121 4.13 -11.65 -3.57
C VAL A 121 3.89 -10.26 -4.15
N ILE A 122 2.67 -9.79 -4.00
CA ILE A 122 2.28 -8.41 -4.28
C ILE A 122 1.76 -7.79 -2.99
N LEU A 123 2.26 -6.59 -2.65
CA LEU A 123 1.70 -5.75 -1.60
C LEU A 123 1.04 -4.53 -2.23
N MET A 124 -0.15 -4.19 -1.74
CA MET A 124 -0.87 -2.93 -1.99
C MET A 124 -1.35 -2.37 -0.66
N LYS A 125 -0.53 -1.56 -0.02
CA LYS A 125 -0.86 -1.00 1.30
C LYS A 125 -1.38 0.43 1.15
N ASP A 126 -2.68 0.60 1.42
CA ASP A 126 -3.38 1.91 1.31
C ASP A 126 -3.25 2.52 -0.10
N VAL A 127 -3.60 1.73 -1.11
CA VAL A 127 -3.46 2.10 -2.53
C VAL A 127 -4.77 1.95 -3.30
N ILE A 128 -5.48 0.84 -3.10
CA ILE A 128 -6.65 0.49 -3.91
C ILE A 128 -7.79 1.51 -3.80
N GLU A 129 -7.90 2.20 -2.66
CA GLU A 129 -8.87 3.26 -2.41
C GLU A 129 -8.64 4.51 -3.26
N HIS A 130 -7.41 4.70 -3.76
CA HIS A 130 -7.01 5.83 -4.62
C HIS A 130 -7.06 5.47 -6.10
N ALA A 131 -7.18 4.19 -6.47
CA ALA A 131 -7.21 3.77 -7.84
C ALA A 131 -8.48 4.28 -8.56
N SER A 132 -8.36 4.90 -9.73
CA SER A 132 -9.51 5.33 -10.54
C SER A 132 -10.37 4.13 -10.93
N ASP A 133 -9.74 3.02 -11.36
CA ASP A 133 -10.37 1.73 -11.62
C ASP A 133 -9.67 0.63 -10.83
N ASP A 134 -10.32 0.22 -9.74
CA ASP A 134 -9.82 -0.81 -8.85
C ASP A 134 -9.92 -2.22 -9.47
N HIS A 135 -10.84 -2.42 -10.42
CA HIS A 135 -10.98 -3.71 -11.09
C HIS A 135 -9.81 -3.97 -12.02
N ILE A 136 -9.45 -3.00 -12.84
CA ILE A 136 -8.27 -3.08 -13.73
C ILE A 136 -7.00 -3.31 -12.92
N LEU A 137 -6.84 -2.61 -11.79
CA LEU A 137 -5.68 -2.77 -10.92
C LEU A 137 -5.61 -4.19 -10.33
N LEU A 138 -6.73 -4.73 -9.83
CA LEU A 138 -6.80 -6.08 -9.28
C LEU A 138 -6.59 -7.16 -10.34
N GLU A 139 -7.14 -6.96 -11.53
CA GLU A 139 -6.93 -7.86 -12.67
C GLU A 139 -5.45 -7.89 -13.06
N ALA A 140 -4.81 -6.73 -13.19
CA ALA A 140 -3.39 -6.62 -13.49
C ALA A 140 -2.54 -7.33 -12.42
N ALA A 141 -2.85 -7.13 -11.14
CA ALA A 141 -2.19 -7.82 -10.03
C ALA A 141 -2.34 -9.35 -10.14
N SER A 142 -3.56 -9.82 -10.38
CA SER A 142 -3.80 -11.26 -10.55
C SER A 142 -3.00 -11.86 -11.71
N ARG A 143 -2.82 -11.11 -12.81
CA ARG A 143 -2.08 -11.55 -14.00
C ARG A 143 -0.58 -11.67 -13.79
N ILE A 144 0.00 -10.81 -12.95
CA ILE A 144 1.43 -10.83 -12.67
C ILE A 144 1.82 -11.78 -11.52
N LEU A 145 0.85 -12.29 -10.77
CA LEU A 145 1.12 -13.30 -9.74
C LEU A 145 1.52 -14.65 -10.38
N THR A 146 2.53 -15.28 -9.80
CA THR A 146 2.86 -16.67 -10.09
C THR A 146 1.74 -17.60 -9.61
N PRO A 147 1.61 -18.83 -10.15
CA PRO A 147 0.66 -19.82 -9.62
C PRO A 147 0.86 -20.05 -8.12
N GLY A 148 -0.18 -19.83 -7.33
CA GLY A 148 -0.09 -19.90 -5.87
C GLY A 148 0.56 -18.70 -5.20
N GLY A 149 0.92 -17.67 -5.96
CA GLY A 149 1.38 -16.38 -5.45
C GLY A 149 0.30 -15.67 -4.64
N ILE A 150 0.70 -14.71 -3.82
CA ILE A 150 -0.18 -14.02 -2.89
C ILE A 150 -0.24 -12.53 -3.16
N LEU A 151 -1.42 -11.97 -2.94
CA LEU A 151 -1.68 -10.54 -2.87
C LEU A 151 -2.07 -10.17 -1.44
N VAL A 152 -1.37 -9.19 -0.86
CA VAL A 152 -1.75 -8.59 0.42
C VAL A 152 -2.24 -7.18 0.14
N ILE A 153 -3.47 -6.88 0.57
CA ILE A 153 -4.07 -5.55 0.44
C ILE A 153 -4.41 -5.01 1.83
N SER A 154 -4.07 -3.76 2.09
CA SER A 154 -4.59 -2.98 3.21
C SER A 154 -5.42 -1.82 2.66
N THR A 155 -6.61 -1.60 3.21
CA THR A 155 -7.49 -0.51 2.77
C THR A 155 -8.49 -0.09 3.85
N GLN A 156 -9.20 1.01 3.60
CA GLN A 156 -10.20 1.56 4.50
C GLN A 156 -11.49 0.73 4.49
N ASN A 157 -12.12 0.59 5.68
CA ASN A 157 -13.30 -0.23 5.89
C ASN A 157 -14.53 0.62 6.22
N SER A 158 -15.52 0.63 5.34
CA SER A 158 -16.78 1.33 5.55
C SER A 158 -17.70 0.67 6.58
N LEU A 159 -17.44 -0.57 7.00
CA LEU A 159 -18.16 -1.27 8.09
C LEU A 159 -17.48 -1.10 9.44
N SER A 160 -16.38 -0.35 9.53
CA SER A 160 -15.75 -0.10 10.82
C SER A 160 -16.68 0.69 11.74
N ILE A 161 -16.65 0.35 13.02
CA ILE A 161 -17.42 1.07 14.05
C ILE A 161 -17.10 2.57 14.01
N ASN A 162 -15.82 2.89 13.85
CA ASN A 162 -15.35 4.27 13.72
C ASN A 162 -15.98 5.01 12.53
N TYR A 163 -16.00 4.39 11.35
CA TYR A 163 -16.57 5.01 10.15
C TYR A 163 -18.09 5.21 10.29
N VAL A 164 -18.77 4.24 10.88
CA VAL A 164 -20.22 4.32 11.11
C VAL A 164 -20.55 5.45 12.10
N ILE A 165 -19.86 5.51 13.25
CA ILE A 165 -20.09 6.55 14.26
C ILE A 165 -19.77 7.93 13.68
N GLN A 166 -18.60 8.11 13.05
CA GLN A 166 -18.19 9.40 12.50
C GLN A 166 -19.05 9.81 11.31
N GLY A 167 -19.39 8.86 10.45
CA GLY A 167 -20.27 9.11 9.32
C GLY A 167 -21.66 9.54 9.76
N THR A 168 -22.22 8.96 10.81
CA THR A 168 -23.48 9.37 11.41
C THR A 168 -23.37 10.77 12.00
N TYR A 169 -22.33 11.04 12.79
CA TYR A 169 -22.08 12.36 13.37
C TYR A 169 -21.98 13.45 12.29
N HIS A 170 -21.14 13.26 11.29
CA HIS A 170 -20.94 14.27 10.26
C HIS A 170 -22.17 14.45 9.36
N ARG A 171 -22.75 13.35 8.87
CA ARG A 171 -23.86 13.42 7.90
C ARG A 171 -25.19 13.82 8.53
N VAL A 172 -25.46 13.33 9.76
CA VAL A 172 -26.75 13.55 10.43
C VAL A 172 -26.69 14.74 11.37
N LEU A 173 -25.74 14.77 12.34
CA LEU A 173 -25.70 15.81 13.37
C LEU A 173 -25.09 17.11 12.86
N ARG A 174 -24.08 17.07 11.97
CA ARG A 174 -23.48 18.27 11.39
C ARG A 174 -24.07 18.69 10.04
N GLY A 175 -24.97 17.87 9.47
CA GLY A 175 -25.59 18.14 8.18
C GLY A 175 -24.66 18.05 6.96
N ASP A 176 -23.43 17.58 7.14
CA ASP A 176 -22.48 17.38 6.05
C ASP A 176 -22.77 16.09 5.29
N LYS A 177 -23.78 16.15 4.43
CA LYS A 177 -24.23 15.00 3.62
C LYS A 177 -23.17 14.45 2.68
N LYS A 178 -22.13 15.25 2.36
CA LYS A 178 -21.04 14.88 1.45
C LYS A 178 -19.85 14.26 2.18
N TRP A 179 -19.85 14.25 3.51
CA TRP A 179 -18.74 13.67 4.24
C TRP A 179 -18.51 12.22 3.86
N PHE A 180 -17.29 11.92 3.40
CA PHE A 180 -16.90 10.61 2.89
C PHE A 180 -15.73 9.98 3.68
N GLY A 181 -15.11 10.72 4.55
CA GLY A 181 -13.96 10.28 5.35
C GLY A 181 -13.01 11.46 5.64
N TRP A 182 -11.87 11.13 6.16
CA TRP A 182 -10.87 12.14 6.58
C TRP A 182 -9.87 12.50 5.48
N ASP A 183 -9.74 11.66 4.46
CA ASP A 183 -8.81 11.85 3.35
C ASP A 183 -9.61 12.07 2.07
N GLU A 184 -9.51 13.27 1.54
CA GLU A 184 -10.21 13.69 0.32
C GLU A 184 -9.70 12.97 -0.94
N THR A 185 -8.52 12.35 -0.87
CA THR A 185 -7.94 11.59 -1.97
C THR A 185 -8.52 10.18 -2.10
N HIS A 186 -9.26 9.71 -1.10
CA HIS A 186 -9.95 8.43 -1.16
C HIS A 186 -11.16 8.48 -2.09
N LEU A 187 -11.13 7.71 -3.16
CA LEU A 187 -12.23 7.61 -4.11
C LEU A 187 -13.33 6.65 -3.63
N ARG A 188 -12.96 5.70 -2.73
CA ARG A 188 -13.88 4.68 -2.21
C ARG A 188 -13.44 4.08 -0.89
N PHE A 189 -14.42 3.48 -0.21
CA PHE A 189 -14.21 2.63 0.95
C PHE A 189 -14.74 1.23 0.64
N TYR A 190 -14.16 0.22 1.27
CA TYR A 190 -14.55 -1.16 1.03
C TYR A 190 -15.25 -1.76 2.24
N THR A 191 -16.23 -2.63 1.99
CA THR A 191 -16.61 -3.62 2.98
C THR A 191 -15.78 -4.89 2.78
N PRO A 192 -15.42 -5.64 3.82
CA PRO A 192 -14.69 -6.90 3.67
C PRO A 192 -15.34 -7.87 2.69
N VAL A 193 -16.68 -7.97 2.73
CA VAL A 193 -17.46 -8.81 1.81
C VAL A 193 -17.36 -8.29 0.37
N GLY A 194 -17.45 -6.96 0.17
CA GLY A 194 -17.33 -6.34 -1.15
C GLY A 194 -15.95 -6.54 -1.74
N LEU A 195 -14.90 -6.36 -0.93
CA LEU A 195 -13.50 -6.58 -1.35
C LEU A 195 -13.25 -8.06 -1.71
N ALA A 196 -13.75 -9.00 -0.87
CA ALA A 196 -13.64 -10.43 -1.16
C ALA A 196 -14.31 -10.82 -2.49
N LYS A 197 -15.50 -10.25 -2.78
CA LYS A 197 -16.19 -10.47 -4.06
C LYS A 197 -15.38 -9.94 -5.25
N LYS A 198 -14.75 -8.77 -5.12
CA LYS A 198 -13.88 -8.20 -6.17
C LYS A 198 -12.66 -9.07 -6.41
N LEU A 199 -11.98 -9.52 -5.35
CA LEU A 199 -10.84 -10.43 -5.44
C LEU A 199 -11.21 -11.75 -6.12
N LYS A 200 -12.34 -12.34 -5.73
CA LYS A 200 -12.83 -13.58 -6.35
C LYS A 200 -13.10 -13.42 -7.85
N LYS A 201 -13.63 -12.27 -8.31
CA LYS A 201 -13.88 -12.00 -9.74
C LYS A 201 -12.61 -12.04 -10.58
N VAL A 202 -11.46 -11.71 -10.01
CA VAL A 202 -10.16 -11.75 -10.69
C VAL A 202 -9.35 -13.03 -10.39
N GLY A 203 -9.99 -14.05 -9.80
CA GLY A 203 -9.37 -15.36 -9.54
C GLY A 203 -8.47 -15.39 -8.30
N LEU A 204 -8.70 -14.50 -7.35
CA LEU A 204 -7.98 -14.43 -6.08
C LEU A 204 -8.90 -14.88 -4.94
N GLU A 205 -8.46 -15.85 -4.14
CA GLU A 205 -9.19 -16.38 -3.00
C GLU A 205 -8.63 -15.83 -1.69
N CYS A 206 -9.50 -15.26 -0.85
CA CYS A 206 -9.11 -14.71 0.44
C CYS A 206 -8.77 -15.83 1.41
N GLU A 207 -7.54 -15.82 1.96
CA GLU A 207 -7.06 -16.81 2.93
C GLU A 207 -7.13 -16.31 4.38
N ALA A 208 -6.79 -15.06 4.60
CA ALA A 208 -6.71 -14.50 5.94
C ALA A 208 -7.06 -13.02 5.96
N TRP A 209 -7.60 -12.59 7.10
CA TRP A 209 -7.96 -11.20 7.36
C TRP A 209 -7.36 -10.74 8.68
N ARG A 210 -6.96 -9.47 8.70
CA ARG A 210 -6.59 -8.72 9.90
C ARG A 210 -7.31 -7.38 9.87
N SER A 211 -7.51 -6.80 11.02
CA SER A 211 -7.98 -5.42 11.10
C SER A 211 -7.26 -4.64 12.20
N VAL A 212 -7.19 -3.35 12.03
CA VAL A 212 -6.57 -2.43 13.00
C VAL A 212 -7.48 -1.25 13.26
N TYR A 213 -7.25 -0.61 14.38
CA TYR A 213 -8.03 0.53 14.84
C TYR A 213 -9.50 0.16 15.09
N LEU A 214 -9.69 -0.97 15.81
CA LEU A 214 -11.00 -1.42 16.31
C LEU A 214 -11.59 -0.37 17.23
N VAL A 215 -10.75 0.23 18.06
CA VAL A 215 -11.09 1.39 18.90
C VAL A 215 -10.17 2.55 18.55
N PRO A 216 -10.62 3.80 18.68
CA PRO A 216 -9.78 4.96 18.39
C PRO A 216 -8.61 5.08 19.38
N TYR A 217 -7.38 5.18 18.89
CA TYR A 217 -6.20 5.55 19.71
C TYR A 217 -6.05 7.06 19.87
N LYS A 218 -6.82 7.85 19.12
CA LYS A 218 -6.84 9.30 19.18
C LYS A 218 -8.25 9.76 19.48
N ILE A 219 -8.41 10.46 20.61
CA ILE A 219 -9.68 11.06 21.00
C ILE A 219 -9.53 12.58 20.94
N PRO A 220 -10.42 13.31 20.22
CA PRO A 220 -10.38 14.74 20.17
C PRO A 220 -10.46 15.34 21.59
N ARG A 221 -9.65 16.33 21.89
CA ARG A 221 -9.80 17.15 23.10
C ARG A 221 -11.05 18.02 22.94
N ILE A 222 -12.03 17.84 23.79
CA ILE A 222 -13.23 18.69 23.84
C ILE A 222 -12.83 20.01 24.51
N GLY A 223 -13.16 21.15 23.91
CA GLY A 223 -13.00 22.48 24.53
C GLY A 223 -11.66 23.19 24.25
N THR A 224 -10.81 22.68 23.35
CA THR A 224 -9.60 23.42 22.92
C THR A 224 -9.68 23.82 21.46
N SER A 225 -9.34 25.07 21.14
CA SER A 225 -9.26 25.58 19.76
C SER A 225 -8.15 24.90 18.95
N ASP A 226 -7.16 24.30 19.61
CA ASP A 226 -6.10 23.52 18.99
C ASP A 226 -6.60 22.12 18.69
N LYS A 227 -6.37 21.62 17.48
CA LYS A 227 -6.66 20.23 17.06
C LYS A 227 -5.77 19.22 17.84
N LYS A 228 -5.77 19.29 19.17
CA LYS A 228 -5.00 18.40 20.04
C LYS A 228 -5.79 17.14 20.31
N PHE A 229 -5.12 16.00 20.27
CA PHE A 229 -5.71 14.68 20.55
C PHE A 229 -5.05 14.08 21.79
N TYR A 230 -5.85 13.41 22.61
CA TYR A 230 -5.30 12.45 23.56
C TYR A 230 -4.86 11.21 22.81
N ARG A 231 -3.62 10.78 23.02
CA ARG A 231 -3.11 9.52 22.48
C ARG A 231 -3.28 8.43 23.52
N LEU A 232 -3.98 7.38 23.15
CA LEU A 232 -4.24 6.19 23.95
C LEU A 232 -3.54 4.99 23.31
N ASP A 233 -2.25 5.12 23.05
CA ASP A 233 -1.46 4.12 22.33
C ASP A 233 -1.51 2.73 23.00
N ALA A 234 -1.73 2.70 24.32
CA ALA A 234 -1.97 1.45 25.07
C ALA A 234 -3.15 0.65 24.50
N LEU A 235 -4.21 1.31 23.96
CA LEU A 235 -5.36 0.59 23.38
C LEU A 235 -4.99 -0.26 22.15
N SER A 236 -3.81 -0.10 21.60
CA SER A 236 -3.32 -0.94 20.51
C SER A 236 -3.23 -2.44 20.86
N TRP A 237 -3.22 -2.79 22.17
CA TRP A 237 -3.29 -4.18 22.60
C TRP A 237 -4.60 -4.86 22.14
N ILE A 238 -5.70 -4.10 22.04
CA ILE A 238 -7.01 -4.61 21.57
C ILE A 238 -6.87 -5.13 20.13
N ASP A 239 -6.23 -4.35 19.26
CA ASP A 239 -6.00 -4.78 17.88
C ASP A 239 -5.08 -6.01 17.81
N ARG A 240 -4.00 -6.03 18.61
CA ARG A 240 -3.08 -7.17 18.67
C ARG A 240 -3.78 -8.46 19.08
N THR A 241 -4.76 -8.36 19.97
CA THR A 241 -5.50 -9.50 20.52
C THR A 241 -6.67 -9.90 19.63
N LEU A 242 -7.48 -8.94 19.21
CA LEU A 242 -8.74 -9.20 18.51
C LEU A 242 -8.64 -9.02 16.98
N GLY A 243 -7.66 -8.24 16.49
CA GLY A 243 -7.54 -7.91 15.07
C GLY A 243 -7.31 -9.10 14.14
N SER A 244 -6.99 -10.27 14.66
CA SER A 244 -6.89 -11.54 13.91
C SER A 244 -8.12 -12.44 14.08
N VAL A 245 -9.00 -12.18 15.05
CA VAL A 245 -10.10 -13.05 15.46
C VAL A 245 -11.41 -12.61 14.81
N PHE A 246 -12.16 -13.56 14.21
CA PHE A 246 -13.49 -13.28 13.68
C PHE A 246 -14.49 -13.00 14.83
N PRO A 247 -15.40 -12.01 14.71
CA PRO A 247 -15.62 -11.10 13.57
C PRO A 247 -14.74 -9.84 13.59
N TYR A 248 -13.95 -9.62 14.64
CA TYR A 248 -13.18 -8.38 14.86
C TYR A 248 -12.16 -8.11 13.75
N ASN A 249 -11.58 -9.16 13.16
CA ASN A 249 -10.65 -9.06 12.03
C ASN A 249 -11.26 -8.43 10.75
N ARG A 250 -12.52 -7.99 10.82
CA ARG A 250 -13.26 -7.32 9.73
C ARG A 250 -13.93 -6.02 10.16
N LEU A 251 -13.74 -5.57 11.40
CA LEU A 251 -14.46 -4.43 11.98
C LEU A 251 -13.58 -3.21 12.28
N GLY A 252 -12.28 -3.32 12.14
CA GLY A 252 -11.36 -2.18 12.33
C GLY A 252 -11.45 -1.16 11.20
N TRP A 253 -10.93 0.04 11.45
CA TRP A 253 -10.89 1.14 10.47
C TRP A 253 -10.18 0.75 9.18
N ASN A 254 -9.03 0.07 9.27
CA ASN A 254 -8.41 -0.60 8.15
C ASN A 254 -8.61 -2.11 8.26
N VAL A 255 -8.85 -2.72 7.13
CA VAL A 255 -8.78 -4.18 6.95
C VAL A 255 -7.57 -4.53 6.10
N ILE A 256 -6.96 -5.65 6.42
CA ILE A 256 -5.84 -6.22 5.69
C ILE A 256 -6.25 -7.63 5.28
N VAL A 257 -6.13 -7.93 4.00
CA VAL A 257 -6.49 -9.24 3.45
C VAL A 257 -5.30 -9.85 2.73
N ARG A 258 -5.08 -11.13 2.98
CA ARG A 258 -4.22 -11.98 2.14
C ARG A 258 -5.11 -12.77 1.21
N ALA A 259 -4.85 -12.68 -0.07
CA ALA A 259 -5.52 -13.46 -1.09
C ALA A 259 -4.49 -14.24 -1.93
N ARG A 260 -4.85 -15.43 -2.39
CA ARG A 260 -3.99 -16.31 -3.18
C ARG A 260 -4.53 -16.47 -4.59
N ALA A 261 -3.62 -16.47 -5.56
CA ALA A 261 -3.97 -16.79 -6.94
C ALA A 261 -4.32 -18.29 -7.05
N SER A 262 -5.54 -18.58 -7.55
CA SER A 262 -5.96 -19.95 -7.79
C SER A 262 -5.03 -20.62 -8.80
N ARG A 263 -4.59 -21.86 -8.50
CA ARG A 263 -3.74 -22.64 -9.40
C ARG A 263 -4.42 -23.01 -10.72
N LEU A 264 -5.76 -22.93 -10.76
CA LEU A 264 -6.57 -23.42 -11.88
C LEU A 264 -6.95 -22.36 -12.93
N VAL A 265 -6.82 -21.05 -12.61
CA VAL A 265 -7.37 -19.97 -13.46
C VAL A 265 -6.49 -19.62 -14.67
N LYS A 266 -5.22 -20.00 -14.72
CA LYS A 266 -4.31 -19.63 -15.83
C LYS A 266 -4.65 -20.22 -17.20
N THR A 267 -5.56 -21.17 -17.30
CA THR A 267 -5.80 -21.91 -18.56
C THR A 267 -6.98 -21.42 -19.39
N LYS A 268 -7.83 -20.49 -18.91
CA LYS A 268 -9.04 -20.09 -19.65
C LYS A 268 -9.21 -18.60 -19.95
N ILE A 269 -8.36 -17.72 -19.44
CA ILE A 269 -8.46 -16.31 -19.80
C ILE A 269 -7.67 -16.11 -21.09
N ARG A 270 -8.36 -16.15 -22.25
CA ARG A 270 -7.83 -15.62 -23.50
C ARG A 270 -7.64 -14.12 -23.30
N PHE A 271 -6.39 -13.73 -23.19
CA PHE A 271 -5.99 -12.34 -23.07
C PHE A 271 -6.29 -11.65 -24.41
N GLY A 272 -7.30 -10.80 -24.46
CA GLY A 272 -7.35 -9.73 -25.43
C GLY A 272 -6.12 -8.82 -25.23
N PRO A 273 -5.74 -8.04 -26.24
CA PRO A 273 -4.68 -7.06 -26.08
C PRO A 273 -5.01 -6.18 -24.86
N ILE A 274 -4.03 -5.98 -23.97
CA ILE A 274 -4.18 -5.04 -22.87
C ILE A 274 -4.36 -3.69 -23.56
N LEU A 275 -5.57 -3.15 -23.54
CA LEU A 275 -5.76 -1.73 -23.74
C LEU A 275 -5.07 -1.07 -22.57
N GLU A 276 -3.81 -0.65 -22.79
CA GLU A 276 -3.15 0.26 -21.85
C GLU A 276 -4.12 1.43 -21.66
N PRO A 277 -4.47 1.79 -20.41
CA PRO A 277 -5.32 2.94 -20.18
C PRO A 277 -4.58 4.15 -20.71
N GLY A 278 -4.82 4.53 -21.97
CA GLY A 278 -4.47 5.77 -22.65
C GLY A 278 -3.10 6.42 -22.41
N PHE A 279 -2.07 5.65 -22.05
CA PHE A 279 -0.72 6.16 -21.84
C PHE A 279 0.14 5.93 -23.07
N PRO A 280 0.74 6.98 -23.66
CA PRO A 280 1.72 6.78 -24.71
C PRO A 280 2.90 5.98 -24.15
N ALA A 281 3.25 4.88 -24.81
CA ALA A 281 4.44 4.12 -24.51
C ALA A 281 5.66 5.02 -24.68
N ALA A 282 6.18 5.56 -23.58
CA ALA A 282 7.55 6.04 -23.58
C ALA A 282 8.44 4.78 -23.50
N PRO A 283 9.36 4.57 -24.45
CA PRO A 283 10.32 3.49 -24.33
C PRO A 283 11.27 3.82 -23.17
N VAL A 284 11.04 3.19 -22.02
CA VAL A 284 12.06 3.18 -20.96
C VAL A 284 13.14 2.22 -21.43
N SER A 285 14.12 2.73 -22.15
CA SER A 285 15.40 2.05 -22.34
C SER A 285 16.09 2.06 -20.98
N ILE A 286 16.05 0.93 -20.28
CA ILE A 286 16.89 0.72 -19.10
C ILE A 286 18.31 0.55 -19.61
N ASN A 287 19.02 1.66 -19.73
CA ASN A 287 20.46 1.63 -19.93
C ASN A 287 21.10 1.23 -18.59
N ARG A 288 21.54 -0.02 -18.48
CA ARG A 288 22.20 -0.57 -17.28
C ARG A 288 23.48 0.21 -16.91
N GLU A 289 24.04 0.97 -17.84
CA GLU A 289 25.28 1.73 -17.61
C GLU A 289 25.06 3.06 -16.86
N SER A 290 23.83 3.63 -16.85
CA SER A 290 23.54 4.86 -16.13
C SER A 290 23.29 4.68 -14.63
N LEU A 291 23.27 3.42 -14.13
CA LEU A 291 23.13 3.09 -12.70
C LEU A 291 24.47 2.93 -11.97
N LEU A 292 25.60 3.08 -12.67
CA LEU A 292 26.94 3.02 -12.09
C LEU A 292 27.52 4.44 -12.00
N PHE A 293 27.43 5.03 -10.82
CA PHE A 293 28.20 6.15 -10.26
C PHE A 293 28.56 7.36 -11.15
N PRO A 294 28.27 8.58 -10.72
CA PRO A 294 28.91 9.75 -11.29
C PRO A 294 30.43 9.67 -10.97
N LYS A 295 31.26 9.65 -12.02
CA LYS A 295 32.69 9.78 -11.88
C LYS A 295 33.00 11.10 -11.15
N LYS A 296 33.73 11.02 -10.04
CA LYS A 296 34.32 12.18 -9.38
C LYS A 296 35.15 12.93 -10.42
N SER A 297 34.79 14.18 -10.70
CA SER A 297 35.69 15.10 -11.41
C SER A 297 36.82 15.49 -10.46
N THR A 298 38.01 15.03 -10.75
CA THR A 298 39.26 15.59 -10.23
C THR A 298 39.58 16.85 -11.02
N SER A 299 39.52 17.98 -10.40
CA SER A 299 40.44 19.13 -10.60
C SER A 299 40.10 20.18 -9.56
#